data_e6f5a60ea35131b441b28ba3d5d51f53
#
_entry.id   e6f5a60ea35131b441b28ba3d5d51f53
#
_cell.length_a   1.000
_cell.length_b   1.000
_cell.length_c   1.000
_cell.angle_alpha   90.00
_cell.angle_beta   90.00
_cell.angle_gamma   90.00
#
_symmetry.space_group_name_H-M   'P 1'
#
loop_
_entity.id
_entity.type
_entity.pdbx_description
1 polymer ?
#
loop_
_entity_poly.entity_id
_entity_poly.type
_entity_poly.pdbx_seq_one_letter_code
_entity_poly.pdbx_strand_id
1 'polypeptide(L)'
;RQPYEVVRRFVDSLGLTVVEMSADAHDREIAVVQGLTFFIARALNKMGVHDQSLHTPSFARLLSLADLDLHHSADLFRTIQKGNSHTPHIRKKLIEVLEDIEKDLSQ
;
A
#
# COMPACT_ATOMS: atom_id res chain seq x y z
N ARG A 1 18.33 25.15 -20.44
CA ARG A 1 17.46 25.01 -19.28
C ARG A 1 16.72 23.69 -19.32
N GLN A 2 16.64 23.04 -18.19
CA GLN A 2 15.97 21.75 -18.07
C GLN A 2 14.44 21.94 -18.07
N PRO A 3 13.71 21.21 -18.91
CA PRO A 3 12.25 21.27 -18.90
C PRO A 3 11.65 20.97 -17.52
N TYR A 4 12.28 20.07 -16.76
CA TYR A 4 11.85 19.74 -15.42
C TYR A 4 11.81 20.96 -14.50
N GLU A 5 12.82 21.81 -14.56
CA GLU A 5 12.89 23.00 -13.71
C GLU A 5 11.78 24.00 -14.04
N VAL A 6 11.42 24.11 -15.32
CA VAL A 6 10.33 24.98 -15.73
C VAL A 6 9.02 24.50 -15.14
N VAL A 7 8.75 23.20 -15.25
CA VAL A 7 7.54 22.60 -14.69
C VAL A 7 7.51 22.74 -13.18
N ARG A 8 8.64 22.49 -12.51
CA ARG A 8 8.72 22.61 -11.06
C ARG A 8 8.41 24.02 -10.59
N ARG A 9 8.96 25.03 -11.25
CA ARG A 9 8.68 26.43 -10.90
C ARG A 9 7.22 26.77 -11.06
N PHE A 10 6.59 26.25 -12.11
CA PHE A 10 5.17 26.48 -12.32
C PHE A 10 4.35 25.85 -11.20
N VAL A 11 4.65 24.60 -10.85
CA VAL A 11 3.97 23.88 -9.76
C VAL A 11 4.15 24.63 -8.43
N ASP A 12 5.38 25.08 -8.14
CA ASP A 12 5.66 25.85 -6.91
C ASP A 12 4.87 27.13 -6.87
N SER A 13 4.70 27.80 -8.01
CA SER A 13 3.94 29.04 -8.07
C SER A 13 2.45 28.85 -7.75
N LEU A 14 1.96 27.61 -7.86
CA LEU A 14 0.59 27.27 -7.52
C LEU A 14 0.43 26.88 -6.05
N GLY A 15 1.51 26.94 -5.27
CA GLY A 15 1.50 26.57 -3.86
C GLY A 15 1.49 25.07 -3.62
N LEU A 16 1.87 24.28 -4.61
CA LEU A 16 1.94 22.82 -4.52
C LEU A 16 3.34 22.37 -4.14
N THR A 17 3.44 21.23 -3.50
CA THR A 17 4.72 20.64 -3.12
C THR A 17 5.19 19.65 -4.20
N VAL A 18 6.45 19.81 -4.61
CA VAL A 18 7.08 18.88 -5.56
C VAL A 18 8.07 18.02 -4.79
N VAL A 19 7.89 16.72 -4.87
CA VAL A 19 8.80 15.76 -4.25
C VAL A 19 9.71 15.18 -5.33
N GLU A 20 11.01 15.36 -5.13
CA GLU A 20 12.03 14.84 -6.04
C GLU A 20 12.63 13.56 -5.47
N MET A 21 12.66 12.51 -6.28
CA MET A 21 13.32 11.28 -5.88
C MET A 21 13.72 10.48 -7.12
N SER A 22 14.67 9.57 -6.97
CA SER A 22 15.06 8.67 -8.04
C SER A 22 13.92 7.69 -8.34
N ALA A 23 13.97 7.07 -9.53
CA ALA A 23 13.00 6.05 -9.90
C ALA A 23 13.00 4.89 -8.91
N ASP A 24 14.17 4.47 -8.46
CA ASP A 24 14.28 3.37 -7.50
C ASP A 24 13.70 3.76 -6.13
N ALA A 25 13.99 4.97 -5.66
CA ALA A 25 13.42 5.44 -4.39
C ALA A 25 11.89 5.54 -4.49
N HIS A 26 11.37 6.01 -5.62
CA HIS A 26 9.93 6.07 -5.87
C HIS A 26 9.33 4.66 -5.82
N ASP A 27 9.96 3.70 -6.47
CA ASP A 27 9.45 2.32 -6.50
C ASP A 27 9.45 1.68 -5.10
N ARG A 28 10.46 1.99 -4.28
CA ARG A 28 10.47 1.51 -2.89
C ARG A 28 9.31 2.07 -2.08
N GLU A 29 9.02 3.35 -2.24
CA GLU A 29 7.88 3.94 -1.52
C GLU A 29 6.55 3.39 -2.03
N ILE A 30 6.40 3.21 -3.33
CA ILE A 30 5.18 2.64 -3.90
C ILE A 30 4.99 1.20 -3.44
N ALA A 31 6.07 0.44 -3.24
CA ALA A 31 5.96 -0.92 -2.71
C ALA A 31 5.30 -0.93 -1.32
N VAL A 32 5.55 0.08 -0.50
CA VAL A 32 4.90 0.22 0.81
C VAL A 32 3.51 0.84 0.65
N VAL A 33 3.41 1.97 -0.04
CA VAL A 33 2.16 2.74 -0.13
C VAL A 33 1.06 1.97 -0.84
N GLN A 34 1.39 1.26 -1.91
CA GLN A 34 0.42 0.48 -2.68
C GLN A 34 0.58 -1.03 -2.48
N GLY A 35 1.80 -1.52 -2.59
CA GLY A 35 2.05 -2.97 -2.52
C GLY A 35 1.60 -3.58 -1.22
N LEU A 36 2.06 -3.03 -0.10
CA LEU A 36 1.69 -3.51 1.23
C LEU A 36 0.20 -3.31 1.49
N THR A 37 -0.30 -2.11 1.19
CA THR A 37 -1.69 -1.75 1.43
C THR A 37 -2.66 -2.70 0.74
N PHE A 38 -2.46 -2.95 -0.56
CA PHE A 38 -3.38 -3.80 -1.32
C PHE A 38 -3.17 -5.28 -1.02
N PHE A 39 -1.97 -5.68 -0.63
CA PHE A 39 -1.74 -7.05 -0.19
C PHE A 39 -2.53 -7.36 1.08
N ILE A 40 -2.49 -6.45 2.04
CA ILE A 40 -3.26 -6.58 3.29
C ILE A 40 -4.76 -6.55 2.99
N ALA A 41 -5.21 -5.63 2.13
CA ALA A 41 -6.61 -5.53 1.75
C ALA A 41 -7.12 -6.86 1.17
N ARG A 42 -6.35 -7.48 0.28
CA ARG A 42 -6.70 -8.77 -0.29
C ARG A 42 -6.75 -9.87 0.77
N ALA A 43 -5.81 -9.86 1.71
CA ALA A 43 -5.79 -10.84 2.80
C ALA A 43 -7.04 -10.73 3.67
N LEU A 44 -7.46 -9.50 3.99
CA LEU A 44 -8.67 -9.28 4.78
C LEU A 44 -9.91 -9.82 4.06
N ASN A 45 -10.02 -9.60 2.76
CA ASN A 45 -11.12 -10.13 1.97
C ASN A 45 -11.11 -11.66 1.92
N LYS A 46 -9.95 -12.26 1.78
CA LYS A 46 -9.85 -13.72 1.76
C LYS A 46 -10.21 -14.33 3.12
N MET A 47 -9.99 -13.61 4.20
CA MET A 47 -10.42 -14.03 5.54
C MET A 47 -11.92 -13.88 5.73
N GLY A 48 -12.60 -13.17 4.84
CA GLY A 48 -14.02 -12.91 4.97
C GLY A 48 -14.36 -11.81 5.96
N VAL A 49 -13.42 -10.88 6.19
CA VAL A 49 -13.68 -9.74 7.09
C VAL A 49 -14.81 -8.91 6.52
N HIS A 50 -15.85 -8.72 7.29
CA HIS A 50 -17.03 -7.97 6.87
C HIS A 50 -17.60 -7.23 8.08
N ASP A 51 -18.63 -6.42 7.86
CA ASP A 51 -19.23 -5.60 8.90
C ASP A 51 -19.76 -6.46 10.05
N GLN A 52 -19.69 -5.93 11.25
CA GLN A 52 -20.10 -6.58 12.47
C GLN A 52 -21.14 -5.73 13.20
N SER A 53 -21.84 -6.34 14.17
CA SER A 53 -22.80 -5.61 14.98
C SER A 53 -22.15 -4.57 15.89
N LEU A 54 -20.94 -4.87 16.35
CA LEU A 54 -20.15 -3.95 17.17
C LEU A 54 -19.19 -3.18 16.28
N HIS A 55 -19.11 -1.89 16.53
CA HIS A 55 -18.27 -1.00 15.74
C HIS A 55 -17.34 -0.19 16.63
N THR A 56 -16.11 -0.02 16.17
CA THR A 56 -15.16 0.95 16.72
C THR A 56 -14.59 1.75 15.55
N PRO A 57 -14.07 2.96 15.81
CA PRO A 57 -13.38 3.71 14.75
C PRO A 57 -12.23 2.92 14.11
N SER A 58 -11.51 2.12 14.89
CA SER A 58 -10.43 1.29 14.38
C SER A 58 -10.94 0.21 13.43
N PHE A 59 -12.03 -0.45 13.80
CA PHE A 59 -12.61 -1.48 12.94
C PHE A 59 -13.15 -0.88 11.64
N ALA A 60 -13.74 0.33 11.72
CA ALA A 60 -14.22 1.01 10.52
C ALA A 60 -13.08 1.27 9.53
N ARG A 61 -11.89 1.61 10.03
CA ARG A 61 -10.71 1.79 9.18
C ARG A 61 -10.27 0.48 8.55
N LEU A 62 -10.32 -0.61 9.30
CA LEU A 62 -9.98 -1.92 8.78
C LEU A 62 -10.94 -2.35 7.66
N LEU A 63 -12.24 -2.11 7.85
CA LEU A 63 -13.24 -2.39 6.81
C LEU A 63 -13.01 -1.55 5.57
N SER A 64 -12.68 -0.26 5.74
CA SER A 64 -12.38 0.62 4.61
C SER A 64 -11.17 0.10 3.83
N LEU A 65 -10.17 -0.42 4.52
CA LEU A 65 -9.00 -1.00 3.87
C LEU A 65 -9.38 -2.24 3.06
N ALA A 66 -10.15 -3.14 3.66
CA ALA A 66 -10.62 -4.33 2.96
C ALA A 66 -11.44 -3.97 1.71
N ASP A 67 -12.23 -2.90 1.80
CA ASP A 67 -13.08 -2.45 0.71
C ASP A 67 -12.29 -1.99 -0.52
N LEU A 68 -11.08 -1.48 -0.32
CA LEU A 68 -10.24 -1.05 -1.43
C LEU A 68 -10.00 -2.16 -2.45
N ASP A 69 -9.83 -3.39 -2.01
CA ASP A 69 -9.56 -4.52 -2.90
C ASP A 69 -10.76 -4.86 -3.79
N LEU A 70 -11.97 -4.58 -3.33
CA LEU A 70 -13.19 -4.89 -4.07
C LEU A 70 -13.38 -3.99 -5.29
N HIS A 71 -12.72 -2.85 -5.33
CA HIS A 71 -12.82 -1.88 -6.43
C HIS A 71 -11.68 -2.00 -7.44
N HIS A 72 -10.84 -3.01 -7.30
CA HIS A 72 -9.68 -3.19 -8.16
C HIS A 72 -9.81 -4.50 -8.96
N SER A 73 -9.43 -4.44 -10.24
CA SER A 73 -9.40 -5.64 -11.07
C SER A 73 -8.27 -6.58 -10.62
N ALA A 74 -8.40 -7.86 -10.98
CA ALA A 74 -7.34 -8.84 -10.74
C ALA A 74 -6.04 -8.42 -11.44
N ASP A 75 -6.14 -7.84 -12.63
CA ASP A 75 -4.97 -7.39 -13.38
C ASP A 75 -4.27 -6.22 -12.67
N LEU A 76 -5.02 -5.27 -12.12
CA LEU A 76 -4.44 -4.15 -11.39
C LEU A 76 -3.73 -4.65 -10.13
N PHE A 77 -4.36 -5.54 -9.38
CA PHE A 77 -3.74 -6.13 -8.20
C PHE A 77 -2.41 -6.80 -8.56
N ARG A 78 -2.43 -7.62 -9.62
CA ARG A 78 -1.23 -8.33 -10.06
C ARG A 78 -0.13 -7.38 -10.51
N THR A 79 -0.50 -6.32 -11.21
CA THR A 79 0.45 -5.30 -11.66
C THR A 79 1.12 -4.61 -10.48
N ILE A 80 0.33 -4.23 -9.46
CA ILE A 80 0.87 -3.60 -8.25
C ILE A 80 1.82 -4.55 -7.53
N GLN A 81 1.46 -5.82 -7.42
CA GLN A 81 2.22 -6.80 -6.65
C GLN A 81 3.46 -7.31 -7.39
N LYS A 82 3.39 -7.46 -8.71
CA LYS A 82 4.46 -8.08 -9.50
C LYS A 82 5.25 -7.09 -10.34
N GLY A 83 4.70 -5.92 -10.63
CA GLY A 83 5.35 -4.94 -11.49
C GLY A 83 6.42 -4.11 -10.81
N ASN A 84 6.54 -4.21 -9.50
CA ASN A 84 7.51 -3.45 -8.71
C ASN A 84 8.47 -4.44 -8.05
N SER A 85 9.76 -4.32 -8.33
CA SER A 85 10.76 -5.28 -7.85
C SER A 85 10.95 -5.28 -6.34
N HIS A 86 10.50 -4.24 -5.64
CA HIS A 86 10.62 -4.15 -4.18
C HIS A 86 9.42 -4.78 -3.44
N THR A 87 8.30 -4.96 -4.12
CA THR A 87 7.08 -5.45 -3.48
C THR A 87 7.18 -6.87 -2.94
N PRO A 88 7.80 -7.83 -3.65
CA PRO A 88 7.96 -9.19 -3.10
C PRO A 88 8.68 -9.20 -1.76
N HIS A 89 9.69 -8.36 -1.59
CA HIS A 89 10.43 -8.26 -0.33
C HIS A 89 9.54 -7.73 0.79
N ILE A 90 8.71 -6.74 0.52
CA ILE A 90 7.79 -6.16 1.49
C ILE A 90 6.74 -7.20 1.92
N ARG A 91 6.19 -7.96 0.97
CA ARG A 91 5.22 -9.02 1.31
C ARG A 91 5.85 -10.08 2.20
N LYS A 92 7.05 -10.51 1.85
CA LYS A 92 7.76 -11.52 2.63
C LYS A 92 8.02 -11.03 4.05
N LYS A 93 8.42 -9.79 4.19
CA LYS A 93 8.66 -9.17 5.50
C LYS A 93 7.39 -9.17 6.34
N LEU A 94 6.25 -8.81 5.77
CA LEU A 94 4.98 -8.82 6.49
C LEU A 94 4.64 -10.23 6.98
N ILE A 95 4.79 -11.22 6.12
CA ILE A 95 4.47 -12.61 6.47
C ILE A 95 5.37 -13.08 7.62
N GLU A 96 6.65 -12.77 7.56
CA GLU A 96 7.60 -13.14 8.62
C GLU A 96 7.24 -12.51 9.95
N VAL A 97 6.88 -11.22 9.94
CA VAL A 97 6.50 -10.49 11.16
C VAL A 97 5.20 -11.07 11.73
N LEU A 98 4.22 -11.37 10.89
CA LEU A 98 2.97 -11.98 11.34
C LEU A 98 3.21 -13.34 11.99
N GLU A 99 4.09 -14.14 11.41
CA GLU A 99 4.45 -15.44 11.98
C GLU A 99 5.15 -15.29 13.32
N ASP A 100 6.04 -14.32 13.45
CA ASP A 100 6.73 -14.05 14.71
C ASP A 100 5.76 -13.64 15.81
N ILE A 101 4.81 -12.77 15.48
CA ILE A 101 3.80 -12.34 16.44
C ILE A 101 2.95 -13.52 16.88
N GLU A 102 2.51 -14.34 15.94
CA GLU A 102 1.70 -15.52 16.26
C GLU A 102 2.47 -16.49 17.14
N LYS A 103 3.74 -16.68 16.88
CA LYS A 103 4.58 -17.57 17.67
C LYS A 103 4.68 -17.10 19.12
N ASP A 104 4.87 -15.79 19.32
CA ASP A 104 4.93 -15.22 20.66
C ASP A 104 3.61 -15.39 21.42
N LEU A 105 2.50 -15.21 20.72
CA LEU A 105 1.17 -15.33 21.33
C LEU A 105 0.78 -16.77 21.65
N SER A 106 1.39 -17.74 20.99
CA SER A 106 1.07 -19.15 21.15
C SER A 106 1.90 -19.85 22.21
N GLN A 107 2.79 -19.12 22.88
CA GLN A 107 3.61 -19.67 23.97
C GLN A 107 2.96 -19.56 25.32
#